data_e81901f89ae8886b395eece9107e3373
#
_entry.id   e81901f89ae8886b395eece9107e3373
#
_cell.length_a   1.000
_cell.length_b   1.000
_cell.length_c   1.000
_cell.angle_alpha   90.00
_cell.angle_beta   90.00
_cell.angle_gamma   90.00
#
_symmetry.space_group_name_H-M   'P 1'
#
loop_
_entity.id
_entity.type
_entity.pdbx_description
1 polymer ?
#
loop_
_entity_poly.entity_id
_entity_poly.type
_entity_poly.pdbx_seq_one_letter_code
_entity_poly.pdbx_strand_id
1 'polypeptide(L)'
;MVYLNFADWSEAGSAKQVYLDVANPGLRGYHCAPQLFFFRPQKKWYLIYQSQPPTYSTADDITKPETWTAPKFFFTSEPKGTPKLWIDYWIICDDKNAYLFSSGDDGRWYRSRTKLEDFPNGFSAPEIVMETPERYDLFEASCVYRIKGMDKYVAFIECIGKKGNRYFKSFLADRLDGKWQPLHATEADPFAGLNNMTYEAGAKPWTRDISHGELLRDGNDETLTIDPAHLTLLYQGLDQSVPTDTEYSQLPYKLALLRQDVSAK
;
A
#
# COMPACT_ATOMS: atom_id res chain seq x y z
N MET A 1 -14.67 -1.44 4.78
CA MET A 1 -13.43 -2.25 4.95
C MET A 1 -13.77 -3.55 5.68
N VAL A 2 -13.05 -4.64 5.35
CA VAL A 2 -13.20 -5.95 6.02
C VAL A 2 -11.93 -6.24 6.79
N TYR A 3 -12.08 -6.68 8.04
CA TYR A 3 -11.01 -7.10 8.92
C TYR A 3 -11.01 -8.63 9.04
N LEU A 4 -9.84 -9.25 8.84
CA LEU A 4 -9.60 -10.67 9.03
C LEU A 4 -8.48 -10.85 10.05
N ASN A 5 -8.63 -11.84 10.93
CA ASN A 5 -7.59 -12.25 11.88
C ASN A 5 -7.44 -13.77 11.81
N PHE A 6 -6.23 -14.23 11.52
CA PHE A 6 -5.90 -15.64 11.40
C PHE A 6 -4.42 -15.85 11.73
N ALA A 7 -4.07 -17.08 12.12
CA ALA A 7 -2.70 -17.42 12.51
C ALA A 7 -1.81 -17.80 11.33
N ASP A 8 -2.39 -18.39 10.28
CA ASP A 8 -1.68 -18.84 9.08
C ASP A 8 -2.46 -18.49 7.82
N TRP A 9 -1.76 -18.18 6.73
CA TRP A 9 -2.35 -17.79 5.45
C TRP A 9 -3.27 -18.86 4.83
N SER A 10 -3.07 -20.14 5.15
CA SER A 10 -3.98 -21.22 4.74
C SER A 10 -5.39 -21.08 5.35
N GLU A 11 -5.51 -20.35 6.46
CA GLU A 11 -6.77 -20.10 7.15
C GLU A 11 -7.50 -18.85 6.61
N ALA A 12 -6.83 -18.01 5.82
CA ALA A 12 -7.37 -16.72 5.36
C ALA A 12 -8.74 -16.84 4.68
N GLY A 13 -8.92 -17.89 3.85
CA GLY A 13 -10.18 -18.12 3.14
C GLY A 13 -11.37 -18.55 4.03
N SER A 14 -11.09 -19.06 5.23
CA SER A 14 -12.10 -19.48 6.22
C SER A 14 -12.18 -18.54 7.43
N ALA A 15 -11.32 -17.53 7.49
CA ALA A 15 -11.28 -16.58 8.58
C ALA A 15 -12.59 -15.79 8.71
N LYS A 16 -13.00 -15.52 9.95
CA LYS A 16 -14.20 -14.71 10.21
C LYS A 16 -14.02 -13.30 9.62
N GLN A 17 -14.92 -12.94 8.71
CA GLN A 17 -14.99 -11.58 8.18
C GLN A 17 -15.69 -10.66 9.16
N VAL A 18 -15.04 -9.56 9.53
CA VAL A 18 -15.62 -8.50 10.34
C VAL A 18 -15.69 -7.22 9.50
N TYR A 19 -16.89 -6.79 9.19
CA TYR A 19 -17.14 -5.53 8.47
C TYR A 19 -16.98 -4.39 9.47
N LEU A 20 -15.96 -3.54 9.28
CA LEU A 20 -15.59 -2.50 10.25
C LEU A 20 -16.68 -1.46 10.47
N ASP A 21 -17.44 -1.12 9.44
CA ASP A 21 -18.57 -0.18 9.50
C ASP A 21 -19.81 -0.76 10.22
N VAL A 22 -19.88 -2.09 10.33
CA VAL A 22 -20.89 -2.81 11.12
C VAL A 22 -20.44 -2.94 12.57
N ALA A 23 -19.18 -3.35 12.79
CA ALA A 23 -18.59 -3.50 14.13
C ALA A 23 -18.45 -2.14 14.83
N ASN A 24 -18.15 -1.09 14.07
CA ASN A 24 -18.02 0.28 14.56
C ASN A 24 -18.75 1.27 13.61
N PRO A 25 -19.97 1.68 13.94
CA PRO A 25 -20.73 2.64 13.14
C PRO A 25 -20.02 3.99 12.89
N GLY A 26 -19.03 4.35 13.70
CA GLY A 26 -18.18 5.52 13.47
C GLY A 26 -17.30 5.43 12.23
N LEU A 27 -17.13 4.21 11.68
CA LEU A 27 -16.36 3.93 10.45
C LEU A 27 -17.26 3.74 9.22
N ARG A 28 -18.49 4.25 9.23
CA ARG A 28 -19.37 4.22 8.06
C ARG A 28 -18.89 5.21 7.00
N GLY A 29 -19.13 4.86 5.76
CA GLY A 29 -18.81 5.68 4.59
C GLY A 29 -17.80 5.01 3.65
N TYR A 30 -17.33 5.79 2.67
CA TYR A 30 -16.32 5.32 1.72
C TYR A 30 -14.94 5.30 2.36
N HIS A 31 -14.36 4.11 2.49
CA HIS A 31 -13.02 3.88 3.00
C HIS A 31 -12.35 2.78 2.16
N CYS A 32 -11.20 3.07 1.57
CA CYS A 32 -10.44 2.10 0.78
C CYS A 32 -8.93 2.27 0.97
N ALA A 33 -8.14 1.44 0.30
CA ALA A 33 -6.67 1.43 0.32
C ALA A 33 -6.11 1.50 1.76
N PRO A 34 -6.47 0.54 2.66
CA PRO A 34 -6.06 0.60 4.05
C PRO A 34 -4.59 0.22 4.21
N GLN A 35 -3.91 0.92 5.13
CA GLN A 35 -2.62 0.53 5.68
C GLN A 35 -2.76 0.38 7.19
N LEU A 36 -2.11 -0.63 7.77
CA LEU A 36 -2.17 -0.93 9.19
C LEU A 36 -0.76 -1.06 9.77
N PHE A 37 -0.45 -0.37 10.88
CA PHE A 37 0.81 -0.55 11.61
C PHE A 37 0.66 -0.16 13.09
N PHE A 38 1.59 -0.64 13.91
CA PHE A 38 1.71 -0.27 15.32
C PHE A 38 2.71 0.89 15.47
N PHE A 39 2.26 2.04 15.98
CA PHE A 39 3.10 3.19 16.23
C PHE A 39 3.68 3.11 17.65
N ARG A 40 4.92 2.64 17.78
CA ARG A 40 5.59 2.37 19.06
C ARG A 40 5.65 3.57 19.99
N PRO A 41 5.94 4.82 19.53
CA PRO A 41 6.03 5.97 20.44
C PRO A 41 4.74 6.22 21.22
N GLN A 42 3.57 5.96 20.62
CA GLN A 42 2.27 6.15 21.25
C GLN A 42 1.62 4.85 21.73
N LYS A 43 2.26 3.69 21.46
CA LYS A 43 1.74 2.36 21.77
C LYS A 43 0.32 2.13 21.25
N LYS A 44 0.07 2.55 19.99
CA LYS A 44 -1.25 2.46 19.34
C LYS A 44 -1.14 1.87 17.95
N TRP A 45 -2.15 1.13 17.57
CA TRP A 45 -2.39 0.74 16.19
C TRP A 45 -2.96 1.92 15.42
N TYR A 46 -2.46 2.11 14.22
CA TYR A 46 -2.96 3.07 13.25
C TYR A 46 -3.50 2.34 12.03
N LEU A 47 -4.74 2.65 11.67
CA LEU A 47 -5.38 2.27 10.44
C LEU A 47 -5.49 3.52 9.58
N ILE A 48 -4.70 3.58 8.53
CA ILE A 48 -4.70 4.68 7.55
C ILE A 48 -5.60 4.26 6.40
N TYR A 49 -6.38 5.16 5.84
CA TYR A 49 -7.24 4.84 4.71
C TYR A 49 -7.65 6.06 3.92
N GLN A 50 -8.07 5.82 2.69
CA GLN A 50 -8.60 6.85 1.80
C GLN A 50 -10.06 7.13 2.15
N SER A 51 -10.33 8.37 2.51
CA SER A 51 -11.66 8.90 2.80
C SER A 51 -11.78 10.40 2.46
N GLN A 52 -10.73 10.96 1.84
CA GLN A 52 -10.56 12.37 1.50
C GLN A 52 -10.98 13.36 2.60
N PRO A 53 -10.07 14.08 3.23
CA PRO A 53 -8.60 14.07 3.05
C PRO A 53 -7.95 12.80 3.65
N PRO A 54 -6.59 12.70 3.65
CA PRO A 54 -5.88 11.59 4.29
C PRO A 54 -6.34 11.38 5.71
N THR A 55 -6.80 10.16 5.99
CA THR A 55 -7.58 9.83 7.19
C THR A 55 -6.95 8.67 7.95
N TYR A 56 -7.12 8.65 9.27
CA TYR A 56 -6.72 7.57 10.13
C TYR A 56 -7.70 7.32 11.26
N SER A 57 -7.66 6.11 11.80
CA SER A 57 -8.25 5.70 13.06
C SER A 57 -7.20 5.01 13.92
N THR A 58 -7.39 4.98 15.24
CA THR A 58 -6.45 4.32 16.16
C THR A 58 -7.17 3.33 17.07
N ALA A 59 -6.44 2.29 17.50
CA ALA A 59 -6.91 1.35 18.51
C ALA A 59 -5.76 0.95 19.44
N ASP A 60 -6.08 0.55 20.67
CA ASP A 60 -5.12 -0.02 21.61
C ASP A 60 -4.93 -1.52 21.37
N ASP A 61 -5.97 -2.20 20.91
CA ASP A 61 -6.00 -3.64 20.70
C ASP A 61 -6.58 -3.95 19.31
N ILE A 62 -5.74 -4.43 18.41
CA ILE A 62 -6.12 -4.77 17.03
C ILE A 62 -7.13 -5.92 16.97
N THR A 63 -7.21 -6.77 18.00
CA THR A 63 -8.14 -7.91 18.02
C THR A 63 -9.58 -7.51 18.32
N LYS A 64 -9.80 -6.23 18.66
CA LYS A 64 -11.10 -5.64 18.98
C LYS A 64 -11.53 -4.59 17.96
N PRO A 65 -12.02 -5.00 16.78
CA PRO A 65 -12.32 -4.11 15.68
C PRO A 65 -13.39 -3.05 16.00
N GLU A 66 -14.20 -3.27 17.01
CA GLU A 66 -15.21 -2.30 17.52
C GLU A 66 -14.59 -1.12 18.27
N THR A 67 -13.31 -1.21 18.66
CA THR A 67 -12.64 -0.18 19.48
C THR A 67 -11.89 0.87 18.67
N TRP A 68 -11.84 0.76 17.36
CA TRP A 68 -11.26 1.78 16.51
C TRP A 68 -11.90 3.14 16.75
N THR A 69 -11.09 4.19 16.89
CA THR A 69 -11.63 5.56 17.03
C THR A 69 -12.38 5.99 15.77
N ALA A 70 -13.27 6.96 15.91
CA ALA A 70 -13.84 7.65 14.76
C ALA A 70 -12.72 8.23 13.86
N PRO A 71 -12.97 8.40 12.54
CA PRO A 71 -12.03 8.99 11.59
C PRO A 71 -11.46 10.33 12.07
N LYS A 72 -10.14 10.46 11.92
CA LYS A 72 -9.39 11.70 12.15
C LYS A 72 -8.56 12.02 10.92
N PHE A 73 -8.29 13.30 10.69
CA PHE A 73 -7.57 13.75 9.52
C PHE A 73 -6.13 14.13 9.86
N PHE A 74 -5.18 13.82 8.96
CA PHE A 74 -3.79 14.28 9.08
C PHE A 74 -3.63 15.78 8.82
N PHE A 75 -4.60 16.38 8.12
CA PHE A 75 -4.60 17.80 7.78
C PHE A 75 -5.88 18.45 8.26
N THR A 76 -5.77 19.61 8.89
CA THR A 76 -6.91 20.42 9.36
C THR A 76 -7.56 21.23 8.23
N SER A 77 -6.85 21.42 7.13
CA SER A 77 -7.32 22.06 5.90
C SER A 77 -6.51 21.51 4.73
N GLU A 78 -7.04 21.61 3.52
CA GLU A 78 -6.35 21.17 2.32
C GLU A 78 -5.08 22.00 2.10
N PRO A 79 -3.87 21.39 2.07
CA PRO A 79 -2.64 22.10 1.86
C PRO A 79 -2.45 22.52 0.39
N LYS A 80 -1.65 23.56 0.18
CA LYS A 80 -1.30 24.00 -1.18
C LYS A 80 -0.53 22.89 -1.91
N GLY A 81 -0.90 22.63 -3.16
CA GLY A 81 -0.23 21.63 -3.99
C GLY A 81 -0.81 20.21 -3.84
N THR A 82 -1.90 20.06 -3.11
CA THR A 82 -2.68 18.82 -3.09
C THR A 82 -3.08 18.43 -4.51
N PRO A 83 -2.83 17.16 -4.94
CA PRO A 83 -3.28 16.69 -6.24
C PRO A 83 -4.82 16.71 -6.33
N LYS A 84 -5.35 16.86 -7.54
CA LYS A 84 -6.81 16.90 -7.77
C LYS A 84 -7.50 15.62 -7.26
N LEU A 85 -6.85 14.48 -7.45
CA LEU A 85 -7.24 13.19 -6.89
C LEU A 85 -6.12 12.76 -5.93
N TRP A 86 -6.36 12.87 -4.63
CA TRP A 86 -5.37 12.54 -3.61
C TRP A 86 -5.73 11.19 -2.99
N ILE A 87 -4.93 10.17 -3.32
CA ILE A 87 -5.27 8.76 -3.04
C ILE A 87 -4.08 7.96 -2.52
N ASP A 88 -4.37 6.76 -1.99
CA ASP A 88 -3.45 5.69 -1.63
C ASP A 88 -2.35 6.15 -0.68
N TYR A 89 -2.78 6.53 0.52
CA TYR A 89 -1.90 7.05 1.55
C TYR A 89 -1.07 5.95 2.19
N TRP A 90 0.22 6.21 2.32
CA TRP A 90 1.18 5.30 2.94
C TRP A 90 2.06 6.04 3.94
N ILE A 91 2.01 5.62 5.20
CA ILE A 91 2.86 6.16 6.27
C ILE A 91 4.04 5.22 6.51
N ILE A 92 5.24 5.78 6.60
CA ILE A 92 6.45 5.12 7.09
C ILE A 92 7.27 6.12 7.90
N CYS A 93 7.99 5.63 8.92
CA CYS A 93 8.81 6.48 9.76
C CYS A 93 10.29 6.07 9.74
N ASP A 94 11.16 7.08 9.81
CA ASP A 94 12.53 6.92 10.24
C ASP A 94 12.69 7.35 11.72
N ASP A 95 13.93 7.48 12.20
CA ASP A 95 14.20 7.83 13.60
C ASP A 95 13.81 9.28 13.95
N LYS A 96 13.50 10.13 12.97
CA LYS A 96 13.28 11.57 13.14
C LYS A 96 11.94 12.05 12.64
N ASN A 97 11.43 11.44 11.59
CA ASN A 97 10.24 11.91 10.87
C ASN A 97 9.28 10.79 10.53
N ALA A 98 8.02 11.16 10.41
CA ALA A 98 7.00 10.37 9.73
C ALA A 98 6.76 10.97 8.33
N TYR A 99 6.65 10.10 7.33
CA TYR A 99 6.43 10.45 5.94
C TYR A 99 5.11 9.87 5.47
N LEU A 100 4.31 10.70 4.83
CA LEU A 100 3.09 10.30 4.15
C LEU A 100 3.35 10.36 2.65
N PHE A 101 3.43 9.20 2.02
CA PHE A 101 3.47 9.06 0.58
C PHE A 101 2.05 8.92 0.03
N SER A 102 1.84 9.34 -1.21
CA SER A 102 0.53 9.29 -1.85
C SER A 102 0.63 9.41 -3.37
N SER A 103 -0.44 9.02 -4.04
CA SER A 103 -0.58 9.12 -5.49
C SER A 103 -1.62 10.19 -5.86
N GLY A 104 -1.54 10.67 -7.10
CA GLY A 104 -2.46 11.66 -7.65
C GLY A 104 -3.20 11.17 -8.89
N ASP A 105 -2.96 9.94 -9.32
CA ASP A 105 -3.46 9.39 -10.58
C ASP A 105 -3.15 10.31 -11.78
N ASP A 106 -2.01 11.01 -11.70
CA ASP A 106 -1.57 12.05 -12.63
C ASP A 106 -0.12 11.88 -13.13
N GLY A 107 0.46 10.68 -12.90
CA GLY A 107 1.86 10.39 -13.23
C GLY A 107 2.85 10.98 -12.23
N ARG A 108 2.39 11.29 -11.03
CA ARG A 108 3.20 11.85 -9.95
C ARG A 108 3.08 11.07 -8.67
N TRP A 109 4.18 10.99 -7.97
CA TRP A 109 4.26 10.45 -6.63
C TRP A 109 4.61 11.56 -5.66
N TYR A 110 3.85 11.66 -4.57
CA TYR A 110 3.88 12.77 -3.62
C TYR A 110 4.38 12.30 -2.25
N ARG A 111 4.95 13.25 -1.48
CA ARG A 111 5.37 13.06 -0.11
C ARG A 111 5.06 14.30 0.73
N SER A 112 4.50 14.07 1.92
CA SER A 112 4.45 15.03 3.03
C SER A 112 5.27 14.48 4.18
N ARG A 113 5.79 15.33 5.07
CA ARG A 113 6.53 14.88 6.27
C ARG A 113 6.17 15.69 7.48
N THR A 114 6.32 15.08 8.66
CA THR A 114 6.27 15.73 9.96
C THR A 114 7.37 15.15 10.85
N LYS A 115 7.73 15.82 11.93
CA LYS A 115 8.60 15.23 12.94
C LYS A 115 7.92 14.05 13.61
N LEU A 116 8.70 13.03 13.98
CA LEU A 116 8.17 11.83 14.64
C LEU A 116 7.42 12.16 15.93
N GLU A 117 7.92 13.16 16.69
CA GLU A 117 7.31 13.63 17.94
C GLU A 117 5.96 14.33 17.73
N ASP A 118 5.72 14.93 16.56
CA ASP A 118 4.49 15.65 16.22
C ASP A 118 3.43 14.75 15.60
N PHE A 119 3.81 13.55 15.13
CA PHE A 119 2.88 12.60 14.47
C PHE A 119 1.68 12.27 15.38
N PRO A 120 0.45 12.29 14.87
CA PRO A 120 0.01 12.33 13.47
C PRO A 120 -0.26 13.74 12.92
N ASN A 121 0.18 14.79 13.59
CA ASN A 121 -0.07 16.19 13.21
C ASN A 121 1.14 16.83 12.51
N GLY A 122 0.99 18.05 12.02
CA GLY A 122 2.10 18.88 11.57
C GLY A 122 2.70 18.49 10.21
N PHE A 123 2.02 17.69 9.42
CA PHE A 123 2.50 17.34 8.07
C PHE A 123 2.66 18.57 7.18
N SER A 124 3.76 18.63 6.46
CA SER A 124 3.99 19.62 5.40
C SER A 124 2.99 19.46 4.25
N ALA A 125 2.86 20.49 3.44
CA ALA A 125 2.21 20.34 2.14
C ALA A 125 2.88 19.23 1.31
N PRO A 126 2.14 18.52 0.44
CA PRO A 126 2.71 17.50 -0.43
C PRO A 126 3.71 18.10 -1.43
N GLU A 127 4.85 17.45 -1.57
CA GLU A 127 5.86 17.75 -2.57
C GLU A 127 5.95 16.60 -3.58
N ILE A 128 6.28 16.91 -4.84
CA ILE A 128 6.47 15.90 -5.87
C ILE A 128 7.83 15.23 -5.65
N VAL A 129 7.82 13.92 -5.46
CA VAL A 129 9.01 13.08 -5.29
C VAL A 129 9.54 12.59 -6.63
N MET A 130 8.63 12.13 -7.47
CA MET A 130 8.89 11.71 -8.85
C MET A 130 7.71 12.10 -9.74
N GLU A 131 8.00 12.32 -11.02
CA GLU A 131 6.98 12.56 -12.04
C GLU A 131 7.38 11.95 -13.38
N THR A 132 6.39 11.57 -14.17
CA THR A 132 6.51 11.11 -15.54
C THR A 132 5.49 11.80 -16.42
N PRO A 133 5.77 11.99 -17.74
CA PRO A 133 4.78 12.56 -18.66
C PRO A 133 3.60 11.62 -18.89
N GLU A 134 3.78 10.31 -18.65
CA GLU A 134 2.77 9.28 -18.87
C GLU A 134 2.08 8.94 -17.53
N ARG A 135 0.80 9.28 -17.43
CA ARG A 135 -0.03 9.10 -16.24
C ARG A 135 0.10 7.70 -15.62
N TYR A 136 0.14 6.68 -16.45
CA TYR A 136 0.12 5.28 -16.01
C TYR A 136 1.49 4.71 -15.62
N ASP A 137 2.56 5.48 -15.79
CA ASP A 137 3.92 5.07 -15.42
C ASP A 137 4.25 5.23 -13.93
N LEU A 138 3.51 6.09 -13.22
CA LEU A 138 3.45 6.23 -11.76
C LEU A 138 1.98 6.45 -11.40
N PHE A 139 1.21 5.35 -11.36
CA PHE A 139 -0.24 5.44 -11.36
C PHE A 139 -0.80 5.58 -9.94
N GLU A 140 -0.73 4.52 -9.12
CA GLU A 140 -1.36 4.50 -7.79
C GLU A 140 -0.69 3.49 -6.84
N ALA A 141 -1.30 3.19 -5.70
CA ALA A 141 -0.97 2.10 -4.76
C ALA A 141 0.51 2.06 -4.36
N SER A 142 1.09 3.20 -4.00
CA SER A 142 2.49 3.26 -3.57
C SER A 142 2.69 2.68 -2.18
N CYS A 143 3.69 1.79 -2.02
CA CYS A 143 4.12 1.21 -0.75
C CYS A 143 5.61 1.46 -0.55
N VAL A 144 6.02 1.79 0.66
CA VAL A 144 7.43 2.09 0.99
C VAL A 144 7.86 1.28 2.20
N TYR A 145 9.03 0.66 2.13
CA TYR A 145 9.55 -0.21 3.17
C TYR A 145 11.01 0.06 3.48
N ARG A 146 11.42 -0.18 4.73
CA ARG A 146 12.81 -0.31 5.11
C ARG A 146 13.31 -1.71 4.77
N ILE A 147 14.52 -1.82 4.24
CA ILE A 147 15.14 -3.12 3.90
C ILE A 147 15.93 -3.61 5.10
N LYS A 148 15.60 -4.80 5.62
CA LYS A 148 16.31 -5.45 6.72
C LYS A 148 17.78 -5.66 6.37
N GLY A 149 18.66 -5.31 7.29
CA GLY A 149 20.11 -5.49 7.11
C GLY A 149 20.76 -4.48 6.17
N MET A 150 20.02 -3.51 5.64
CA MET A 150 20.51 -2.43 4.79
C MET A 150 20.07 -1.07 5.33
N ASP A 151 20.89 -0.05 5.16
CA ASP A 151 20.49 1.34 5.43
C ASP A 151 19.85 1.95 4.17
N LYS A 152 18.77 1.32 3.72
CA LYS A 152 18.07 1.65 2.48
C LYS A 152 16.57 1.42 2.59
N TYR A 153 15.84 2.10 1.71
CA TYR A 153 14.40 1.99 1.54
C TYR A 153 14.07 1.58 0.11
N VAL A 154 12.98 0.83 -0.05
CA VAL A 154 12.44 0.47 -1.34
C VAL A 154 11.00 0.94 -1.44
N ALA A 155 10.62 1.49 -2.58
CA ALA A 155 9.26 1.85 -2.92
C ALA A 155 8.74 0.96 -4.05
N PHE A 156 7.48 0.61 -3.98
CA PHE A 156 6.73 -0.05 -5.06
C PHE A 156 5.60 0.86 -5.47
N ILE A 157 5.41 1.05 -6.76
CA ILE A 157 4.35 1.89 -7.32
C ILE A 157 3.64 1.11 -8.42
N GLU A 158 2.32 1.03 -8.33
CA GLU A 158 1.50 0.39 -9.35
C GLU A 158 1.48 1.21 -10.62
N CYS A 159 1.55 0.53 -11.74
CA CYS A 159 1.56 1.06 -13.08
C CYS A 159 0.58 0.30 -13.97
N ILE A 160 0.15 0.93 -15.06
CA ILE A 160 -0.64 0.27 -16.09
C ILE A 160 0.20 0.14 -17.36
N GLY A 161 0.39 -1.10 -17.81
CA GLY A 161 1.16 -1.42 -19.01
C GLY A 161 0.42 -1.11 -20.31
N LYS A 162 1.12 -1.23 -21.42
CA LYS A 162 0.60 -0.94 -22.77
C LYS A 162 -0.65 -1.73 -23.16
N LYS A 163 -0.85 -2.89 -22.55
CA LYS A 163 -2.03 -3.75 -22.78
C LYS A 163 -3.13 -3.54 -21.73
N GLY A 164 -2.97 -2.55 -20.85
CA GLY A 164 -3.91 -2.26 -19.77
C GLY A 164 -3.74 -3.14 -18.53
N ASN A 165 -2.80 -4.06 -18.50
CA ASN A 165 -2.53 -4.90 -17.34
C ASN A 165 -1.78 -4.11 -16.26
N ARG A 166 -2.11 -4.36 -15.00
CA ARG A 166 -1.47 -3.72 -13.86
C ARG A 166 -0.23 -4.49 -13.42
N TYR A 167 0.80 -3.74 -12.99
CA TYR A 167 2.07 -4.27 -12.51
C TYR A 167 2.75 -3.27 -11.57
N PHE A 168 3.77 -3.69 -10.83
CA PHE A 168 4.53 -2.83 -9.94
C PHE A 168 5.94 -2.55 -10.46
N LYS A 169 6.32 -1.28 -10.44
CA LYS A 169 7.71 -0.83 -10.51
C LYS A 169 8.31 -0.73 -9.13
N SER A 170 9.64 -0.82 -9.02
CA SER A 170 10.36 -0.58 -7.76
C SER A 170 11.46 0.46 -7.91
N PHE A 171 11.67 1.18 -6.80
CA PHE A 171 12.67 2.25 -6.69
C PHE A 171 13.40 2.12 -5.35
N LEU A 172 14.67 2.49 -5.32
CA LEU A 172 15.54 2.39 -4.16
C LEU A 172 15.99 3.79 -3.71
N ALA A 173 16.08 4.02 -2.41
CA ALA A 173 16.64 5.25 -1.84
C ALA A 173 17.46 4.95 -0.57
N ASP A 174 18.46 5.79 -0.29
CA ASP A 174 19.23 5.73 0.95
C ASP A 174 18.49 6.40 2.12
N ARG A 175 17.51 7.26 1.83
CA ARG A 175 16.72 8.00 2.82
C ARG A 175 15.31 8.24 2.31
N LEU A 176 14.32 8.29 3.21
CA LEU A 176 12.92 8.57 2.86
C LEU A 176 12.71 9.96 2.25
N ASP A 177 13.53 10.94 2.63
CA ASP A 177 13.56 12.29 2.04
C ASP A 177 14.57 12.45 0.89
N GLY A 178 15.23 11.35 0.51
CA GLY A 178 16.24 11.32 -0.54
C GLY A 178 15.69 11.19 -1.94
N LYS A 179 16.62 11.00 -2.88
CA LYS A 179 16.30 10.73 -4.29
C LYS A 179 16.07 9.23 -4.50
N TRP A 180 14.99 8.89 -5.17
CA TRP A 180 14.64 7.52 -5.52
C TRP A 180 15.25 7.15 -6.89
N GLN A 181 15.90 5.98 -6.95
CA GLN A 181 16.55 5.45 -8.14
C GLN A 181 15.77 4.25 -8.64
N PRO A 182 15.56 4.08 -9.96
CA PRO A 182 14.95 2.89 -10.53
C PRO A 182 15.70 1.62 -10.12
N LEU A 183 14.96 0.56 -9.75
CA LEU A 183 15.51 -0.77 -9.48
C LEU A 183 14.95 -1.76 -10.52
N HIS A 184 13.68 -2.15 -10.44
CA HIS A 184 12.92 -2.86 -11.47
C HIS A 184 11.78 -1.93 -11.90
N ALA A 185 12.02 -1.11 -12.91
CA ALA A 185 11.20 0.07 -13.17
C ALA A 185 10.69 0.18 -14.61
N THR A 186 10.51 -0.96 -15.29
CA THR A 186 9.92 -1.01 -16.63
C THR A 186 8.85 -2.12 -16.70
N GLU A 187 7.93 -2.02 -17.67
CA GLU A 187 6.96 -3.09 -17.93
C GLU A 187 7.65 -4.41 -18.34
N ALA A 188 8.81 -4.33 -19.00
CA ALA A 188 9.59 -5.50 -19.43
C ALA A 188 10.40 -6.13 -18.27
N ASP A 189 10.78 -5.32 -17.29
CA ASP A 189 11.48 -5.72 -16.07
C ASP A 189 10.76 -5.11 -14.84
N PRO A 190 9.59 -5.64 -14.46
CA PRO A 190 8.81 -5.14 -13.33
C PRO A 190 9.31 -5.76 -12.02
N PHE A 191 9.00 -5.12 -10.90
CA PHE A 191 9.12 -5.76 -9.59
C PHE A 191 8.15 -6.95 -9.49
N ALA A 192 6.88 -6.74 -9.81
CA ALA A 192 5.85 -7.77 -9.86
C ALA A 192 4.88 -7.50 -11.00
N GLY A 193 4.73 -8.46 -11.90
CA GLY A 193 3.84 -8.37 -13.06
C GLY A 193 3.71 -9.73 -13.75
N LEU A 194 2.85 -9.81 -14.75
CA LEU A 194 2.62 -11.07 -15.49
C LEU A 194 3.88 -11.59 -16.20
N ASN A 195 4.86 -10.71 -16.44
CA ASN A 195 6.09 -11.08 -17.17
C ASN A 195 7.11 -11.82 -16.30
N ASN A 196 7.03 -11.69 -14.97
CA ASN A 196 8.01 -12.29 -14.06
C ASN A 196 7.36 -13.12 -12.94
N MET A 197 6.15 -13.60 -13.16
CA MET A 197 5.46 -14.51 -12.24
C MET A 197 5.23 -15.88 -12.89
N THR A 198 5.19 -16.90 -12.06
CA THR A 198 4.81 -18.26 -12.42
C THR A 198 3.68 -18.73 -11.52
N TYR A 199 2.97 -19.75 -11.95
CA TYR A 199 1.93 -20.40 -11.15
C TYR A 199 2.45 -21.72 -10.59
N GLU A 200 1.96 -22.11 -9.42
CA GLU A 200 2.26 -23.42 -8.84
C GLU A 200 1.95 -24.54 -9.85
N ALA A 201 2.69 -25.65 -9.75
CA ALA A 201 2.55 -26.78 -10.68
C ALA A 201 1.10 -27.27 -10.74
N GLY A 202 0.53 -27.28 -11.95
CA GLY A 202 -0.85 -27.68 -12.20
C GLY A 202 -1.89 -26.56 -12.05
N ALA A 203 -1.52 -25.40 -11.53
CA ALA A 203 -2.42 -24.24 -11.48
C ALA A 203 -2.48 -23.54 -12.85
N LYS A 204 -3.67 -23.08 -13.23
CA LYS A 204 -3.85 -22.29 -14.45
C LYS A 204 -3.67 -20.80 -14.16
N PRO A 205 -3.11 -20.02 -15.11
CA PRO A 205 -3.15 -18.57 -15.05
C PRO A 205 -4.59 -18.09 -14.84
N TRP A 206 -4.82 -17.36 -13.75
CA TRP A 206 -6.18 -16.93 -13.39
C TRP A 206 -6.35 -15.42 -13.42
N THR A 207 -5.27 -14.66 -13.18
CA THR A 207 -5.34 -13.20 -13.15
C THR A 207 -4.70 -12.56 -14.36
N ARG A 208 -5.23 -11.39 -14.74
CA ARG A 208 -4.63 -10.50 -15.73
C ARG A 208 -3.94 -9.28 -15.12
N ASP A 209 -4.04 -9.10 -13.79
CA ASP A 209 -3.51 -7.95 -13.06
C ASP A 209 -2.74 -8.38 -11.81
N ILE A 210 -1.68 -7.67 -11.51
CA ILE A 210 -1.05 -7.62 -10.20
C ILE A 210 -1.25 -6.20 -9.68
N SER A 211 -2.28 -6.00 -8.86
CA SER A 211 -2.79 -4.69 -8.48
C SER A 211 -2.88 -4.55 -6.97
N HIS A 212 -2.92 -3.34 -6.48
CA HIS A 212 -3.10 -2.94 -5.09
C HIS A 212 -2.59 -3.99 -4.10
N GLY A 213 -1.32 -3.92 -3.75
CA GLY A 213 -0.67 -4.94 -2.94
C GLY A 213 0.18 -4.37 -1.82
N GLU A 214 0.47 -5.21 -0.86
CA GLU A 214 1.37 -4.91 0.25
C GLU A 214 2.32 -6.09 0.48
N LEU A 215 3.63 -5.82 0.67
CA LEU A 215 4.57 -6.85 1.13
C LEU A 215 4.28 -7.24 2.58
N LEU A 216 4.37 -8.54 2.87
CA LEU A 216 4.38 -9.01 4.24
C LEU A 216 5.65 -8.54 4.93
N ARG A 217 5.48 -7.89 6.07
CA ARG A 217 6.56 -7.23 6.81
C ARG A 217 7.19 -8.16 7.84
N ASP A 218 8.44 -7.89 8.17
CA ASP A 218 9.16 -8.49 9.29
C ASP A 218 8.93 -7.63 10.54
N GLY A 219 7.75 -7.76 11.13
CA GLY A 219 7.25 -6.94 12.22
C GLY A 219 6.01 -6.13 11.85
N ASN A 220 5.53 -5.32 12.80
CA ASN A 220 4.27 -4.59 12.67
C ASN A 220 4.39 -3.10 12.95
N ASP A 221 5.61 -2.60 13.18
CA ASP A 221 5.83 -1.23 13.62
C ASP A 221 5.91 -0.22 12.46
N GLU A 222 6.03 1.05 12.80
CA GLU A 222 6.06 2.20 11.89
C GLU A 222 7.26 2.24 10.94
N THR A 223 8.28 1.38 11.15
CA THR A 223 9.45 1.30 10.25
C THR A 223 9.16 0.46 9.02
N LEU A 224 8.10 -0.35 9.04
CA LEU A 224 7.64 -1.18 7.94
C LEU A 224 8.77 -2.01 7.31
N THR A 225 9.55 -2.69 8.13
CA THR A 225 10.72 -3.45 7.67
C THR A 225 10.31 -4.70 6.91
N ILE A 226 10.98 -4.97 5.79
CA ILE A 226 10.83 -6.21 5.01
C ILE A 226 12.13 -7.01 4.99
N ASP A 227 12.03 -8.34 4.89
CA ASP A 227 13.17 -9.22 4.67
C ASP A 227 13.37 -9.46 3.17
N PRO A 228 14.44 -8.92 2.56
CA PRO A 228 14.68 -9.02 1.12
C PRO A 228 15.00 -10.46 0.65
N ALA A 229 15.27 -11.38 1.58
CA ALA A 229 15.50 -12.79 1.25
C ALA A 229 14.20 -13.61 1.15
N HIS A 230 13.07 -13.08 1.66
CA HIS A 230 11.80 -13.82 1.77
C HIS A 230 10.60 -12.90 1.45
N LEU A 231 10.59 -12.31 0.24
CA LEU A 231 9.51 -11.43 -0.15
C LEU A 231 8.21 -12.20 -0.44
N THR A 232 7.12 -11.72 0.13
CA THR A 232 5.77 -12.18 -0.19
C THR A 232 4.88 -10.96 -0.37
N LEU A 233 4.29 -10.81 -1.55
CA LEU A 233 3.35 -9.74 -1.89
C LEU A 233 1.92 -10.28 -1.79
N LEU A 234 1.11 -9.70 -0.90
CA LEU A 234 -0.33 -9.83 -0.95
C LEU A 234 -0.83 -8.84 -2.01
N TYR A 235 -1.59 -9.30 -2.98
CA TYR A 235 -2.10 -8.45 -4.06
C TYR A 235 -3.55 -8.80 -4.39
N GLN A 236 -4.23 -7.89 -5.06
CA GLN A 236 -5.51 -8.16 -5.72
C GLN A 236 -5.28 -8.45 -7.20
N GLY A 237 -5.89 -9.55 -7.67
CA GLY A 237 -5.87 -9.94 -9.05
C GLY A 237 -7.28 -9.95 -9.64
N LEU A 238 -7.38 -9.72 -10.94
CA LEU A 238 -8.64 -9.74 -11.68
C LEU A 238 -8.66 -10.93 -12.63
N ASP A 239 -9.72 -11.75 -12.53
CA ASP A 239 -9.89 -12.93 -13.37
C ASP A 239 -9.89 -12.55 -14.86
N GLN A 240 -9.17 -13.33 -15.67
CA GLN A 240 -9.05 -13.09 -17.12
C GLN A 240 -10.39 -13.15 -17.86
N SER A 241 -11.37 -13.86 -17.33
CA SER A 241 -12.70 -14.02 -17.94
C SER A 241 -13.63 -12.81 -17.69
N VAL A 242 -13.27 -11.88 -16.79
CA VAL A 242 -14.09 -10.70 -16.52
C VAL A 242 -14.07 -9.78 -17.75
N PRO A 243 -15.25 -9.40 -18.28
CA PRO A 243 -15.35 -8.51 -19.43
C PRO A 243 -14.60 -7.19 -19.21
N THR A 244 -13.96 -6.67 -20.25
CA THR A 244 -13.16 -5.43 -20.16
C THR A 244 -14.02 -4.17 -20.02
N ASP A 245 -15.30 -4.25 -20.33
CA ASP A 245 -16.31 -3.21 -20.18
C ASP A 245 -17.08 -3.26 -18.85
N THR A 246 -16.67 -4.17 -17.94
CA THR A 246 -17.26 -4.24 -16.59
C THR A 246 -17.00 -2.94 -15.85
N GLU A 247 -18.05 -2.35 -15.27
CA GLU A 247 -17.92 -1.13 -14.46
C GLU A 247 -16.95 -1.35 -13.31
N TYR A 248 -16.06 -0.37 -13.05
CA TYR A 248 -14.98 -0.49 -12.06
C TYR A 248 -15.48 -0.89 -10.67
N SER A 249 -16.59 -0.33 -10.22
CA SER A 249 -17.22 -0.64 -8.92
C SER A 249 -17.70 -2.09 -8.79
N GLN A 250 -17.81 -2.82 -9.90
CA GLN A 250 -18.30 -4.20 -9.97
C GLN A 250 -17.21 -5.23 -10.28
N LEU A 251 -15.95 -4.78 -10.41
CA LEU A 251 -14.84 -5.67 -10.68
C LEU A 251 -14.61 -6.66 -9.51
N PRO A 252 -14.71 -7.98 -9.76
CA PRO A 252 -14.64 -9.00 -8.71
C PRO A 252 -13.18 -9.37 -8.41
N TYR A 253 -12.41 -8.43 -7.87
CA TYR A 253 -11.04 -8.68 -7.46
C TYR A 253 -10.94 -9.80 -6.42
N LYS A 254 -9.89 -10.60 -6.51
CA LYS A 254 -9.55 -11.66 -5.56
C LYS A 254 -8.17 -11.39 -4.97
N LEU A 255 -8.00 -11.72 -3.70
CA LEU A 255 -6.69 -11.63 -3.03
C LEU A 255 -5.87 -12.88 -3.30
N ALA A 256 -4.57 -12.70 -3.51
CA ALA A 256 -3.61 -13.78 -3.67
C ALA A 256 -2.22 -13.38 -3.11
N LEU A 257 -1.37 -14.39 -2.93
CA LEU A 257 0.02 -14.21 -2.52
C LEU A 257 0.95 -14.52 -3.70
N LEU A 258 1.89 -13.61 -3.95
CA LEU A 258 3.03 -13.83 -4.84
C LEU A 258 4.29 -13.94 -3.98
N ARG A 259 4.97 -15.09 -4.06
CA ARG A 259 6.19 -15.35 -3.30
C ARG A 259 7.43 -15.23 -4.17
N GLN A 260 8.51 -14.72 -3.59
CA GLN A 260 9.80 -14.68 -4.26
C GLN A 260 10.29 -16.10 -4.55
N ASP A 261 10.67 -16.36 -5.80
CA ASP A 261 11.35 -17.59 -6.17
C ASP A 261 12.84 -17.46 -5.83
N VAL A 262 13.28 -18.15 -4.79
CA VAL A 262 14.68 -18.17 -4.35
C VAL A 262 15.51 -19.24 -5.07
N SER A 263 14.89 -20.09 -5.88
CA SER A 263 15.58 -21.16 -6.66
C SER A 263 16.19 -20.66 -7.97
N ALA A 264 15.81 -19.47 -8.40
CA ALA A 264 16.24 -18.83 -9.66
C ALA A 264 17.57 -18.05 -9.55
N LYS A 265 18.44 -18.38 -8.57
CA LYS A 265 19.75 -17.74 -8.39
C LYS A 265 20.84 -18.49 -9.15
#